data_677769882af5978e96d31c54612a2682
#
_entry.id   677769882af5978e96d31c54612a2682
#
_cell.length_a   1.000
_cell.length_b   1.000
_cell.length_c   1.000
_cell.angle_alpha   90.00
_cell.angle_beta   90.00
_cell.angle_gamma   90.00
#
_symmetry.space_group_name_H-M   'P 1'
#
loop_
_entity.id
_entity.type
_entity.pdbx_description
1 polymer ?
#
loop_
_entity_poly.entity_id
_entity_poly.type
_entity_poly.pdbx_seq_one_letter_code
_entity_poly.pdbx_strand_id
1 'polypeptide(L)'
;MTIRDIAVAFGFEVDKKSEKEAEGSIKGIKNMATKLLGAIGIGFSIAGLGNLAEAAADAEALKSQFSQVFGDIESEASDKLEAIADNTGVAVNRMKGSFVQISAFAKTTGMETSDALALADRSMMAVADSAAFYDRSLEDVTNSLQSFLKGNFEQDASLGLSCTEVTRNTAANELYGKSFKDLA
;
A
#
# COMPACT_ATOMS: atom_id res chain seq x y z
N MET A 1 -1.03 -30.68 19.26
CA MET A 1 -1.29 -29.67 20.29
C MET A 1 -2.62 -29.03 19.95
N THR A 2 -3.62 -29.19 20.81
CA THR A 2 -4.97 -28.64 20.56
C THR A 2 -5.08 -27.25 21.21
N ILE A 3 -6.09 -26.45 20.81
CA ILE A 3 -6.38 -25.13 21.42
C ILE A 3 -6.60 -25.28 22.93
N ARG A 4 -7.18 -26.40 23.33
CA ARG A 4 -7.40 -26.77 24.73
C ARG A 4 -6.07 -26.92 25.49
N ASP A 5 -5.08 -27.59 24.87
CA ASP A 5 -3.75 -27.80 25.50
C ASP A 5 -3.03 -26.47 25.75
N ILE A 6 -3.22 -25.52 24.83
CA ILE A 6 -2.66 -24.15 24.95
C ILE A 6 -3.39 -23.34 26.01
N ALA A 7 -4.74 -23.36 26.02
CA ALA A 7 -5.55 -22.62 27.00
C ALA A 7 -5.30 -23.12 28.44
N VAL A 8 -5.20 -24.42 28.64
CA VAL A 8 -4.86 -25.03 29.93
C VAL A 8 -3.44 -24.65 30.37
N ALA A 9 -2.48 -24.59 29.46
CA ALA A 9 -1.12 -24.14 29.77
C ALA A 9 -1.05 -22.68 30.25
N PHE A 10 -2.02 -21.84 29.83
CA PHE A 10 -2.16 -20.46 30.29
C PHE A 10 -3.13 -20.27 31.48
N GLY A 11 -3.64 -21.38 32.05
CA GLY A 11 -4.51 -21.35 33.25
C GLY A 11 -5.96 -20.94 32.96
N PHE A 12 -6.42 -21.04 31.72
CA PHE A 12 -7.81 -20.78 31.34
C PHE A 12 -8.65 -22.07 31.44
N GLU A 13 -9.78 -21.99 32.11
CA GLU A 13 -10.79 -23.06 32.12
C GLU A 13 -11.63 -22.92 30.85
N VAL A 14 -11.51 -23.89 29.93
CA VAL A 14 -12.23 -23.90 28.64
C VAL A 14 -13.44 -24.82 28.77
N ASP A 15 -14.64 -24.27 28.74
CA ASP A 15 -15.88 -25.07 28.69
C ASP A 15 -16.12 -25.59 27.25
N LYS A 16 -16.92 -26.67 27.15
CA LYS A 16 -17.23 -27.32 25.85
C LYS A 16 -18.01 -26.44 24.87
N LYS A 17 -18.63 -25.36 25.35
CA LYS A 17 -19.42 -24.44 24.53
C LYS A 17 -18.48 -23.40 23.88
N SER A 18 -17.56 -22.85 24.66
CA SER A 18 -16.53 -21.94 24.18
C SER A 18 -15.56 -22.62 23.22
N GLU A 19 -15.23 -23.91 23.44
CA GLU A 19 -14.42 -24.71 22.51
C GLU A 19 -15.11 -24.85 21.15
N LYS A 20 -16.42 -25.14 21.13
CA LYS A 20 -17.21 -25.30 19.91
C LYS A 20 -17.40 -23.99 19.13
N GLU A 21 -17.58 -22.88 19.85
CA GLU A 21 -17.67 -21.53 19.25
C GLU A 21 -16.31 -21.08 18.68
N ALA A 22 -15.22 -21.36 19.37
CA ALA A 22 -13.86 -21.11 18.88
C ALA A 22 -13.54 -21.95 17.64
N GLU A 23 -13.87 -23.25 17.64
CA GLU A 23 -13.71 -24.11 16.47
C GLU A 23 -14.57 -23.65 15.29
N GLY A 24 -15.79 -23.18 15.53
CA GLY A 24 -16.69 -22.61 14.53
C GLY A 24 -16.10 -21.32 13.91
N SER A 25 -15.53 -20.46 14.74
CA SER A 25 -14.88 -19.23 14.33
C SER A 25 -13.61 -19.49 13.52
N ILE A 26 -12.77 -20.44 13.96
CA ILE A 26 -11.57 -20.87 13.24
C ILE A 26 -11.93 -21.51 11.89
N LYS A 27 -13.01 -22.30 11.84
CA LYS A 27 -13.52 -22.89 10.60
C LYS A 27 -14.06 -21.83 9.64
N GLY A 28 -14.70 -20.79 10.17
CA GLY A 28 -15.14 -19.61 9.41
C GLY A 28 -13.95 -18.83 8.83
N ILE A 29 -12.94 -18.54 9.64
CA ILE A 29 -11.70 -17.89 9.22
C ILE A 29 -10.97 -18.74 8.17
N LYS A 30 -10.86 -20.05 8.40
CA LYS A 30 -10.26 -20.99 7.44
C LYS A 30 -10.99 -21.00 6.09
N ASN A 31 -12.32 -21.01 6.09
CA ASN A 31 -13.10 -20.98 4.85
C ASN A 31 -12.99 -19.64 4.12
N MET A 32 -12.94 -18.53 4.84
CA MET A 32 -12.73 -17.20 4.29
C MET A 32 -11.31 -17.05 3.73
N ALA A 33 -10.31 -17.51 4.47
CA ALA A 33 -8.92 -17.54 4.02
C ALA A 33 -8.74 -18.44 2.79
N THR A 34 -9.41 -19.61 2.73
CA THR A 34 -9.36 -20.51 1.56
C THR A 34 -10.00 -19.88 0.32
N LYS A 35 -11.09 -19.11 0.48
CA LYS A 35 -11.70 -18.35 -0.61
C LYS A 35 -10.82 -17.21 -1.12
N LEU A 36 -10.19 -16.48 -0.20
CA LEU A 36 -9.28 -15.39 -0.54
C LEU A 36 -7.97 -15.90 -1.17
N LEU A 37 -7.42 -17.01 -0.67
CA LEU A 37 -6.18 -17.58 -1.15
C LEU A 37 -6.35 -18.45 -2.41
N GLY A 38 -7.54 -19.02 -2.62
CA GLY A 38 -7.89 -19.67 -3.88
C GLY A 38 -7.86 -18.71 -5.07
N ALA A 39 -8.11 -17.42 -4.81
CA ALA A 39 -7.99 -16.35 -5.80
C ALA A 39 -6.52 -15.91 -6.05
N ILE A 40 -5.58 -16.25 -5.14
CA ILE A 40 -4.19 -15.79 -5.18
C ILE A 40 -3.20 -16.92 -5.51
N GLY A 41 -3.66 -18.19 -5.60
CA GLY A 41 -2.82 -19.33 -6.02
C GLY A 41 -1.74 -19.78 -5.02
N ILE A 42 -1.86 -19.44 -3.74
CA ILE A 42 -0.89 -19.81 -2.69
C ILE A 42 -1.35 -21.04 -1.92
N GLY A 43 -0.54 -22.10 -1.93
CA GLY A 43 -0.77 -23.34 -1.19
C GLY A 43 -0.68 -23.15 0.34
N PHE A 44 -1.61 -23.77 1.08
CA PHE A 44 -1.77 -23.61 2.53
C PHE A 44 -0.87 -24.61 3.30
N SER A 45 -0.09 -24.13 4.25
CA SER A 45 0.55 -24.94 5.29
C SER A 45 0.22 -24.40 6.69
N ILE A 46 0.27 -25.27 7.71
CA ILE A 46 -0.02 -24.88 9.12
C ILE A 46 0.96 -23.80 9.63
N ALA A 47 2.16 -23.70 9.05
CA ALA A 47 3.10 -22.61 9.28
C ALA A 47 2.54 -21.23 8.82
N GLY A 48 1.55 -21.22 7.91
CA GLY A 48 0.90 -20.01 7.40
C GLY A 48 -0.11 -19.35 8.34
N LEU A 49 -0.52 -19.98 9.44
CA LEU A 49 -1.51 -19.41 10.37
C LEU A 49 -0.94 -18.23 11.18
N GLY A 50 0.36 -18.26 11.50
CA GLY A 50 1.04 -17.11 12.14
C GLY A 50 1.10 -15.92 11.20
N ASN A 51 1.45 -16.15 9.96
CA ASN A 51 1.52 -15.13 8.91
C ASN A 51 0.14 -14.54 8.56
N LEU A 52 -0.95 -15.29 8.76
CA LEU A 52 -2.33 -14.79 8.54
C LEU A 52 -2.78 -13.78 9.60
N ALA A 53 -2.39 -13.96 10.85
CA ALA A 53 -2.72 -13.01 11.92
C ALA A 53 -1.93 -11.69 11.71
N GLU A 54 -0.67 -11.78 11.32
CA GLU A 54 0.17 -10.64 10.97
C GLU A 54 -0.38 -9.92 9.73
N ALA A 55 -0.66 -10.65 8.66
CA ALA A 55 -1.27 -10.08 7.44
C ALA A 55 -2.64 -9.45 7.68
N ALA A 56 -3.44 -9.98 8.60
CA ALA A 56 -4.73 -9.40 8.98
C ALA A 56 -4.53 -8.09 9.78
N ALA A 57 -3.57 -8.05 10.70
CA ALA A 57 -3.22 -6.85 11.45
C ALA A 57 -2.68 -5.75 10.52
N ASP A 58 -1.82 -6.10 9.58
CA ASP A 58 -1.28 -5.17 8.57
C ASP A 58 -2.39 -4.63 7.67
N ALA A 59 -3.33 -5.48 7.24
CA ALA A 59 -4.48 -5.05 6.44
C ALA A 59 -5.41 -4.09 7.21
N GLU A 60 -5.63 -4.34 8.51
CA GLU A 60 -6.44 -3.45 9.35
C GLU A 60 -5.74 -2.11 9.61
N ALA A 61 -4.43 -2.13 9.88
CA ALA A 61 -3.61 -0.94 10.01
C ALA A 61 -3.63 -0.10 8.73
N LEU A 62 -3.45 -0.74 7.58
CA LEU A 62 -3.50 -0.08 6.28
C LEU A 62 -4.88 0.49 5.95
N LYS A 63 -5.96 -0.21 6.34
CA LYS A 63 -7.33 0.30 6.22
C LYS A 63 -7.51 1.56 7.07
N SER A 64 -7.04 1.53 8.32
CA SER A 64 -7.11 2.69 9.22
C SER A 64 -6.33 3.89 8.67
N GLN A 65 -5.12 3.66 8.15
CA GLN A 65 -4.31 4.70 7.51
C GLN A 65 -5.03 5.28 6.27
N PHE A 66 -5.66 4.45 5.46
CA PHE A 66 -6.42 4.87 4.28
C PHE A 66 -7.56 5.80 4.68
N SER A 67 -8.40 5.39 5.65
CA SER A 67 -9.48 6.22 6.16
C SER A 67 -8.97 7.53 6.79
N GLN A 68 -7.85 7.52 7.49
CA GLN A 68 -7.26 8.72 8.08
C GLN A 68 -6.72 9.71 7.03
N VAL A 69 -6.12 9.19 5.95
CA VAL A 69 -5.55 10.04 4.89
C VAL A 69 -6.64 10.68 4.04
N PHE A 70 -7.67 9.92 3.67
CA PHE A 70 -8.68 10.35 2.71
C PHE A 70 -9.97 10.89 3.36
N GLY A 71 -10.31 10.47 4.59
CA GLY A 71 -11.46 11.00 5.33
C GLY A 71 -12.76 10.94 4.51
N ASP A 72 -13.38 12.09 4.30
CA ASP A 72 -14.67 12.18 3.62
C ASP A 72 -14.65 11.78 2.13
N ILE A 73 -13.46 11.71 1.51
CA ILE A 73 -13.29 11.26 0.12
C ILE A 73 -12.74 9.83 0.01
N GLU A 74 -12.86 9.03 1.08
CA GLU A 74 -12.38 7.63 1.10
C GLU A 74 -12.98 6.78 -0.03
N SER A 75 -14.27 6.97 -0.33
CA SER A 75 -14.93 6.25 -1.44
C SER A 75 -14.32 6.59 -2.78
N GLU A 76 -14.12 7.89 -3.07
CA GLU A 76 -13.49 8.34 -4.30
C GLU A 76 -12.06 7.82 -4.44
N ALA A 77 -11.30 7.82 -3.34
CA ALA A 77 -9.94 7.28 -3.31
C ALA A 77 -9.91 5.77 -3.58
N SER A 78 -10.91 5.02 -3.08
CA SER A 78 -11.06 3.60 -3.36
C SER A 78 -11.37 3.33 -4.83
N ASP A 79 -12.31 4.08 -5.41
CA ASP A 79 -12.70 3.95 -6.82
C ASP A 79 -11.51 4.25 -7.76
N LYS A 80 -10.71 5.27 -7.43
CA LYS A 80 -9.48 5.58 -8.18
C LYS A 80 -8.44 4.48 -8.07
N LEU A 81 -8.24 3.93 -6.89
CA LEU A 81 -7.28 2.84 -6.68
C LEU A 81 -7.71 1.57 -7.43
N GLU A 82 -9.01 1.26 -7.48
CA GLU A 82 -9.55 0.18 -8.29
C GLU A 82 -9.33 0.43 -9.79
N ALA A 83 -9.58 1.63 -10.27
CA ALA A 83 -9.33 2.00 -11.66
C ALA A 83 -7.85 1.88 -12.05
N ILE A 84 -6.92 2.25 -11.16
CA ILE A 84 -5.49 2.06 -11.37
C ILE A 84 -5.16 0.56 -11.43
N ALA A 85 -5.72 -0.25 -10.53
CA ALA A 85 -5.53 -1.69 -10.51
C ALA A 85 -5.98 -2.36 -11.81
N ASP A 86 -7.14 -1.96 -12.32
CA ASP A 86 -7.67 -2.45 -13.61
C ASP A 86 -6.77 -2.06 -14.79
N ASN A 87 -6.25 -0.84 -14.80
CA ASN A 87 -5.38 -0.34 -15.86
C ASN A 87 -3.99 -0.97 -15.86
N THR A 88 -3.46 -1.27 -14.68
CA THR A 88 -2.08 -1.78 -14.53
C THR A 88 -2.00 -3.31 -14.40
N GLY A 89 -3.13 -3.97 -14.13
CA GLY A 89 -3.17 -5.39 -13.80
C GLY A 89 -2.57 -5.74 -12.42
N VAL A 90 -2.28 -4.74 -11.60
CA VAL A 90 -1.74 -4.93 -10.25
C VAL A 90 -2.88 -4.97 -9.23
N ALA A 91 -2.90 -5.98 -8.37
CA ALA A 91 -3.96 -6.12 -7.38
C ALA A 91 -4.03 -4.92 -6.40
N VAL A 92 -5.23 -4.43 -6.10
CA VAL A 92 -5.53 -3.29 -5.22
C VAL A 92 -4.78 -3.35 -3.88
N ASN A 93 -4.77 -4.52 -3.24
CA ASN A 93 -4.11 -4.70 -1.94
C ASN A 93 -2.59 -4.50 -1.99
N ARG A 94 -1.95 -4.77 -3.12
CA ARG A 94 -0.52 -4.53 -3.33
C ARG A 94 -0.19 -3.05 -3.54
N MET A 95 -1.13 -2.30 -4.08
CA MET A 95 -0.94 -0.87 -4.40
C MET A 95 -1.35 0.05 -3.25
N LYS A 96 -2.26 -0.41 -2.38
CA LYS A 96 -2.90 0.40 -1.34
C LYS A 96 -1.89 1.08 -0.42
N GLY A 97 -0.83 0.37 0.00
CA GLY A 97 0.24 0.93 0.84
C GLY A 97 0.96 2.10 0.19
N SER A 98 1.42 1.91 -1.04
CA SER A 98 2.09 2.94 -1.84
C SER A 98 1.18 4.15 -2.11
N PHE A 99 -0.09 3.90 -2.41
CA PHE A 99 -1.10 4.94 -2.64
C PHE A 99 -1.32 5.82 -1.41
N VAL A 100 -1.50 5.20 -0.23
CA VAL A 100 -1.61 5.90 1.05
C VAL A 100 -0.35 6.69 1.35
N GLN A 101 0.82 6.11 1.13
CA GLN A 101 2.11 6.71 1.43
C GLN A 101 2.36 7.96 0.57
N ILE A 102 2.05 7.93 -0.73
CA ILE A 102 2.19 9.09 -1.63
C ILE A 102 1.19 10.19 -1.22
N SER A 103 -0.06 9.84 -0.96
CA SER A 103 -1.09 10.80 -0.54
C SER A 103 -0.76 11.44 0.80
N ALA A 104 -0.31 10.66 1.79
CA ALA A 104 0.10 11.18 3.08
C ALA A 104 1.30 12.13 2.94
N PHE A 105 2.29 11.78 2.12
CA PHE A 105 3.42 12.66 1.82
C PHE A 105 2.93 13.98 1.21
N ALA A 106 2.07 13.95 0.21
CA ALA A 106 1.52 15.16 -0.42
C ALA A 106 0.82 16.07 0.60
N LYS A 107 0.04 15.50 1.52
CA LYS A 107 -0.61 16.27 2.60
C LYS A 107 0.40 16.91 3.56
N THR A 108 1.54 16.26 3.84
CA THR A 108 2.60 16.89 4.67
C THR A 108 3.25 18.10 4.02
N THR A 109 3.14 18.25 2.70
CA THR A 109 3.59 19.44 1.97
C THR A 109 2.54 20.56 1.91
N GLY A 110 1.39 20.36 2.56
CA GLY A 110 0.31 21.34 2.61
C GLY A 110 -0.72 21.22 1.49
N MET A 111 -0.70 20.12 0.72
CA MET A 111 -1.72 19.88 -0.30
C MET A 111 -3.07 19.52 0.34
N GLU A 112 -4.15 20.04 -0.24
CA GLU A 112 -5.51 19.62 0.08
C GLU A 112 -5.71 18.13 -0.27
N THR A 113 -6.66 17.46 0.40
CA THR A 113 -6.85 16.02 0.26
C THR A 113 -7.19 15.60 -1.19
N SER A 114 -7.98 16.41 -1.90
CA SER A 114 -8.30 16.17 -3.33
C SER A 114 -7.07 16.27 -4.25
N ASP A 115 -6.19 17.24 -3.99
CA ASP A 115 -4.96 17.41 -4.77
C ASP A 115 -3.95 16.30 -4.46
N ALA A 116 -3.86 15.89 -3.19
CA ALA A 116 -3.05 14.75 -2.78
C ALA A 116 -3.54 13.44 -3.42
N LEU A 117 -4.86 13.25 -3.54
CA LEU A 117 -5.46 12.13 -4.25
C LEU A 117 -5.11 12.16 -5.74
N ALA A 118 -5.22 13.33 -6.39
CA ALA A 118 -4.88 13.48 -7.80
C ALA A 118 -3.38 13.26 -8.08
N LEU A 119 -2.51 13.64 -7.15
CA LEU A 119 -1.08 13.34 -7.22
C LEU A 119 -0.83 11.84 -7.08
N ALA A 120 -1.46 11.18 -6.12
CA ALA A 120 -1.31 9.74 -5.89
C ALA A 120 -1.80 8.92 -7.09
N ASP A 121 -2.92 9.29 -7.68
CA ASP A 121 -3.48 8.67 -8.88
C ASP A 121 -2.44 8.65 -10.03
N ARG A 122 -1.92 9.81 -10.40
CA ARG A 122 -0.89 9.93 -11.44
C ARG A 122 0.42 9.24 -11.08
N SER A 123 0.84 9.36 -9.84
CA SER A 123 2.09 8.77 -9.35
C SER A 123 2.05 7.25 -9.34
N MET A 124 0.90 6.65 -8.97
CA MET A 124 0.76 5.20 -8.93
C MET A 124 0.84 4.54 -10.30
N MET A 125 0.33 5.19 -11.34
CA MET A 125 0.53 4.72 -12.73
C MET A 125 2.02 4.67 -13.07
N ALA A 126 2.75 5.76 -12.81
CA ALA A 126 4.19 5.83 -13.07
C ALA A 126 4.99 4.83 -12.20
N VAL A 127 4.60 4.64 -10.95
CA VAL A 127 5.21 3.64 -10.05
C VAL A 127 4.99 2.23 -10.57
N ALA A 128 3.78 1.89 -11.01
CA ALA A 128 3.47 0.57 -11.55
C ALA A 128 4.26 0.28 -12.84
N ASP A 129 4.31 1.23 -13.75
CA ASP A 129 5.07 1.13 -15.00
C ASP A 129 6.57 0.96 -14.74
N SER A 130 7.14 1.79 -13.86
CA SER A 130 8.55 1.70 -13.49
C SER A 130 8.88 0.40 -12.77
N ALA A 131 8.01 -0.07 -11.87
CA ALA A 131 8.18 -1.33 -11.17
C ALA A 131 8.20 -2.51 -12.14
N ALA A 132 7.29 -2.53 -13.11
CA ALA A 132 7.21 -3.55 -14.14
C ALA A 132 8.42 -3.50 -15.10
N PHE A 133 8.80 -2.30 -15.54
CA PHE A 133 9.89 -2.14 -16.51
C PHE A 133 11.27 -2.50 -15.93
N TYR A 134 11.53 -2.12 -14.67
CA TYR A 134 12.82 -2.34 -14.02
C TYR A 134 12.85 -3.60 -13.12
N ASP A 135 11.81 -4.42 -13.13
CA ASP A 135 11.67 -5.63 -12.29
C ASP A 135 11.91 -5.32 -10.78
N ARG A 136 11.24 -4.28 -10.29
CA ARG A 136 11.36 -3.81 -8.90
C ARG A 136 10.04 -3.94 -8.15
N SER A 137 10.11 -3.91 -6.81
CA SER A 137 8.89 -3.85 -6.00
C SER A 137 8.20 -2.47 -6.11
N LEU A 138 6.87 -2.44 -5.98
CA LEU A 138 6.13 -1.18 -5.93
C LEU A 138 6.60 -0.29 -4.77
N GLU A 139 6.95 -0.90 -3.64
CA GLU A 139 7.43 -0.20 -2.46
C GLU A 139 8.78 0.50 -2.71
N ASP A 140 9.73 -0.19 -3.33
CA ASP A 140 11.04 0.40 -3.67
C ASP A 140 10.91 1.57 -4.63
N VAL A 141 10.06 1.44 -5.66
CA VAL A 141 9.81 2.53 -6.61
C VAL A 141 9.07 3.69 -5.94
N THR A 142 8.12 3.40 -5.06
CA THR A 142 7.42 4.43 -4.27
C THR A 142 8.39 5.21 -3.37
N ASN A 143 9.29 4.52 -2.69
CA ASN A 143 10.33 5.15 -1.86
C ASN A 143 11.29 6.00 -2.69
N SER A 144 11.68 5.53 -3.89
CA SER A 144 12.48 6.28 -4.84
C SER A 144 11.76 7.55 -5.31
N LEU A 145 10.46 7.45 -5.63
CA LEU A 145 9.63 8.59 -6.02
C LEU A 145 9.52 9.61 -4.88
N GLN A 146 9.26 9.19 -3.66
CA GLN A 146 9.19 10.10 -2.52
C GLN A 146 10.53 10.79 -2.25
N SER A 147 11.64 10.07 -2.37
CA SER A 147 12.99 10.64 -2.25
C SER A 147 13.21 11.71 -3.31
N PHE A 148 12.82 11.42 -4.55
CA PHE A 148 12.88 12.35 -5.67
C PHE A 148 12.03 13.61 -5.43
N LEU A 149 10.78 13.45 -4.98
CA LEU A 149 9.87 14.55 -4.66
C LEU A 149 10.38 15.44 -3.48
N LYS A 150 11.18 14.88 -2.59
CA LYS A 150 11.88 15.62 -1.51
C LYS A 150 13.12 16.37 -1.99
N GLY A 151 13.47 16.28 -3.29
CA GLY A 151 14.63 16.94 -3.88
C GLY A 151 15.90 16.10 -3.90
N ASN A 152 15.85 14.82 -3.54
CA ASN A 152 16.95 13.89 -3.73
C ASN A 152 16.88 13.29 -5.13
N PHE A 153 17.54 13.95 -6.06
CA PHE A 153 17.48 13.61 -7.49
C PHE A 153 18.39 12.43 -7.88
N GLU A 154 19.19 11.89 -6.97
CA GLU A 154 20.03 10.70 -7.22
C GLU A 154 19.21 9.43 -7.48
N GLN A 155 17.92 9.45 -7.15
CA GLN A 155 16.99 8.33 -7.38
C GLN A 155 16.28 8.40 -8.74
N ASP A 156 16.62 9.37 -9.59
CA ASP A 156 15.96 9.62 -10.87
C ASP A 156 16.03 8.41 -11.84
N ALA A 157 17.20 7.78 -11.95
CA ALA A 157 17.42 6.63 -12.81
C ALA A 157 16.49 5.44 -12.46
N SER A 158 16.16 5.25 -11.18
CA SER A 158 15.25 4.19 -10.72
C SER A 158 13.78 4.45 -11.08
N LEU A 159 13.47 5.68 -11.49
CA LEU A 159 12.15 6.12 -11.98
C LEU A 159 12.12 6.26 -13.51
N GLY A 160 13.21 5.90 -14.20
CA GLY A 160 13.33 6.10 -15.65
C GLY A 160 13.48 7.57 -16.06
N LEU A 161 13.89 8.41 -15.14
CA LEU A 161 14.08 9.84 -15.36
C LEU A 161 15.57 10.19 -15.49
N SER A 162 15.84 11.35 -16.06
CA SER A 162 17.18 11.97 -16.03
C SER A 162 17.02 13.40 -15.50
N CYS A 163 17.30 13.58 -14.21
CA CYS A 163 17.09 14.84 -13.50
C CYS A 163 18.38 15.64 -13.35
N THR A 164 18.96 16.03 -14.47
CA THR A 164 20.13 16.90 -14.52
C THR A 164 19.77 18.37 -14.20
N GLU A 165 20.76 19.22 -13.95
CA GLU A 165 20.52 20.66 -13.79
C GLU A 165 19.84 21.26 -15.05
N VAL A 166 20.20 20.77 -16.22
CA VAL A 166 19.61 21.23 -17.50
C VAL A 166 18.14 20.88 -17.56
N THR A 167 17.76 19.63 -17.31
CA THR A 167 16.35 19.18 -17.39
C THR A 167 15.49 19.88 -16.34
N ARG A 168 16.00 20.11 -15.13
CA ARG A 168 15.31 20.88 -14.09
C ARG A 168 15.10 22.34 -14.47
N ASN A 169 16.12 22.99 -15.04
CA ASN A 169 15.99 24.36 -15.51
C ASN A 169 15.02 24.47 -16.69
N THR A 170 15.01 23.51 -17.60
CA THR A 170 14.05 23.47 -18.70
C THR A 170 12.62 23.38 -18.15
N ALA A 171 12.34 22.45 -17.26
CA ALA A 171 11.03 22.30 -16.63
C ALA A 171 10.61 23.55 -15.84
N ALA A 172 11.54 24.17 -15.09
CA ALA A 172 11.27 25.39 -14.34
C ALA A 172 10.94 26.57 -15.25
N ASN A 173 11.67 26.72 -16.35
CA ASN A 173 11.41 27.77 -17.34
C ASN A 173 10.05 27.56 -18.06
N GLU A 174 9.72 26.32 -18.41
CA GLU A 174 8.43 26.00 -19.06
C GLU A 174 7.23 26.25 -18.15
N LEU A 175 7.35 25.90 -16.87
CA LEU A 175 6.23 26.00 -15.91
C LEU A 175 6.10 27.38 -15.27
N TYR A 176 7.22 28.07 -15.00
CA TYR A 176 7.26 29.27 -14.17
C TYR A 176 7.94 30.47 -14.85
N GLY A 177 8.55 30.29 -16.00
CA GLY A 177 9.28 31.34 -16.70
C GLY A 177 10.56 31.78 -15.97
N LYS A 178 11.08 30.96 -15.05
CA LYS A 178 12.26 31.25 -14.21
C LYS A 178 13.20 30.06 -14.18
N SER A 179 14.47 30.30 -13.87
CA SER A 179 15.41 29.20 -13.62
C SER A 179 15.09 28.48 -12.32
N PHE A 180 15.51 27.22 -12.20
CA PHE A 180 15.28 26.42 -10.98
C PHE A 180 15.90 27.10 -9.74
N LYS A 181 17.04 27.76 -9.88
CA LYS A 181 17.72 28.49 -8.79
C LYS A 181 16.94 29.72 -8.30
N ASP A 182 16.12 30.30 -9.17
CA ASP A 182 15.34 31.51 -8.85
C ASP A 182 13.95 31.18 -8.25
N LEU A 183 13.64 29.87 -8.12
CA LEU A 183 12.42 29.36 -7.50
C LEU A 183 12.63 28.95 -6.02
N ALA A 184 13.88 28.88 -5.54
CA ALA A 184 14.25 28.48 -4.19
C ALA A 184 14.19 29.63 -3.18
#